data_2400481e2dbe0b2ed87197963e558e69
#
_entry.id   2400481e2dbe0b2ed87197963e558e69
#
_cell.length_a   1.000
_cell.length_b   1.000
_cell.length_c   1.000
_cell.angle_alpha   90.00
_cell.angle_beta   90.00
_cell.angle_gamma   90.00
#
_symmetry.space_group_name_H-M   'P 1'
#
loop_
_entity.id
_entity.type
_entity.pdbx_description
1 polymer ?
#
loop_
_entity_poly.entity_id
_entity_poly.type
_entity_poly.pdbx_seq_one_letter_code
_entity_poly.pdbx_strand_id
1 'polypeptide(L)'
;MKITLSSEEMLAQWKLRQGFEPLRSDCVITRSDGVDIDQLLRLEMRDWYLNLLSTGPIEMLATTNIANDIAVVVGEDNVGIVTLPESCRRIVEFQLEGWHRPAKIITNPHCQEALLQDNSYSRGGCEQPVVVLVGNRLFLYSLPSSTPKIVRAIAVMEPTDGSYVLDERGLSTIRNS
;
A
#
# COMPACT_ATOMS: atom_id res chain seq x y z
N MET A 1 11.63 -3.83 14.58
CA MET A 1 11.40 -2.40 15.00
C MET A 1 11.22 -1.57 13.72
N LYS A 2 10.22 -0.69 13.69
CA LYS A 2 10.03 0.21 12.54
C LYS A 2 11.10 1.30 12.58
N ILE A 3 11.73 1.55 11.44
CA ILE A 3 12.76 2.57 11.24
C ILE A 3 12.34 3.50 10.12
N THR A 4 12.73 4.75 10.25
CA THR A 4 12.55 5.76 9.21
C THR A 4 13.93 6.18 8.74
N LEU A 5 14.17 6.08 7.44
CA LEU A 5 15.43 6.44 6.81
C LEU A 5 15.21 7.56 5.81
N SER A 6 16.10 8.53 5.79
CA SER A 6 16.19 9.51 4.70
C SER A 6 16.66 8.84 3.41
N SER A 7 16.51 9.53 2.28
CA SER A 7 16.97 8.99 0.99
C SER A 7 18.48 8.70 0.97
N GLU A 8 19.28 9.52 1.67
CA GLU A 8 20.74 9.33 1.76
C GLU A 8 21.10 8.12 2.64
N GLU A 9 20.46 7.98 3.80
CA GLU A 9 20.67 6.85 4.69
C GLU A 9 20.24 5.54 4.04
N MET A 10 19.11 5.57 3.32
CA MET A 10 18.63 4.40 2.59
C MET A 10 19.59 4.02 1.45
N LEU A 11 20.13 4.99 0.71
CA LEU A 11 21.14 4.74 -0.33
C LEU A 11 22.41 4.13 0.25
N ALA A 12 22.87 4.62 1.41
CA ALA A 12 24.02 4.05 2.10
C ALA A 12 23.78 2.58 2.50
N GLN A 13 22.59 2.27 3.04
CA GLN A 13 22.18 0.90 3.37
C GLN A 13 22.07 0.02 2.12
N TRP A 14 21.54 0.58 1.03
CA TRP A 14 21.44 -0.10 -0.25
C TRP A 14 22.82 -0.50 -0.79
N LYS A 15 23.74 0.46 -0.88
CA LYS A 15 25.13 0.23 -1.31
C LYS A 15 25.83 -0.83 -0.46
N LEU A 16 25.74 -0.71 0.86
CA LEU A 16 26.35 -1.67 1.79
C LEU A 16 25.84 -3.10 1.55
N ARG A 17 24.54 -3.28 1.31
CA ARG A 17 23.92 -4.60 1.13
C ARG A 17 24.16 -5.20 -0.24
N GLN A 18 24.32 -4.36 -1.26
CA GLN A 18 24.70 -4.78 -2.62
C GLN A 18 26.20 -5.10 -2.73
N GLY A 19 26.97 -4.95 -1.65
CA GLY A 19 28.39 -5.27 -1.61
C GLY A 19 29.29 -4.16 -2.19
N PHE A 20 28.75 -2.96 -2.39
CA PHE A 20 29.59 -1.80 -2.67
C PHE A 20 30.36 -1.43 -1.41
N GLU A 21 31.69 -1.35 -1.51
CA GLU A 21 32.49 -0.82 -0.42
C GLU A 21 32.08 0.65 -0.13
N PRO A 22 32.09 1.07 1.15
CA PRO A 22 31.83 2.46 1.49
C PRO A 22 32.95 3.31 0.88
N LEU A 23 32.70 3.85 -0.30
CA LEU A 23 33.58 4.82 -0.92
C LEU A 23 33.51 6.12 -0.10
N ARG A 24 34.67 6.78 0.05
CA ARG A 24 34.71 8.10 0.67
C ARG A 24 33.65 8.98 0.02
N SER A 25 32.98 9.78 0.84
CA SER A 25 31.85 10.64 0.44
C SER A 25 32.13 11.59 -0.73
N ASP A 26 33.39 11.72 -1.15
CA ASP A 26 33.86 12.67 -2.14
C ASP A 26 34.07 12.03 -3.54
N CYS A 27 33.85 10.73 -3.69
CA CYS A 27 34.01 10.03 -4.96
C CYS A 27 32.66 9.79 -5.63
N VAL A 28 32.38 10.51 -6.69
CA VAL A 28 31.28 10.19 -7.61
C VAL A 28 31.79 9.08 -8.54
N ILE A 29 31.18 7.90 -8.47
CA ILE A 29 31.48 6.82 -9.41
C ILE A 29 30.60 7.03 -10.64
N THR A 30 31.23 7.38 -11.75
CA THR A 30 30.57 7.42 -13.05
C THR A 30 30.96 6.21 -13.87
N ARG A 31 30.01 5.66 -14.61
CA ARG A 31 30.29 4.62 -15.62
C ARG A 31 31.07 5.25 -16.80
N SER A 32 31.69 4.40 -17.61
CA SER A 32 32.40 4.83 -18.83
C SER A 32 31.53 5.55 -19.87
N ASP A 33 30.19 5.39 -19.74
CA ASP A 33 29.16 6.07 -20.53
C ASP A 33 28.70 7.41 -19.94
N GLY A 34 29.29 7.85 -18.84
CA GLY A 34 28.94 9.11 -18.15
C GLY A 34 27.70 9.03 -17.25
N VAL A 35 27.14 7.85 -17.05
CA VAL A 35 25.96 7.67 -16.19
C VAL A 35 26.35 7.70 -14.71
N ASP A 36 25.67 8.50 -13.92
CA ASP A 36 25.81 8.55 -12.47
C ASP A 36 25.22 7.26 -11.86
N ILE A 37 26.09 6.45 -11.26
CA ILE A 37 25.71 5.19 -10.62
C ILE A 37 24.76 5.44 -9.45
N ASP A 38 24.93 6.54 -8.70
CA ASP A 38 24.07 6.85 -7.57
C ASP A 38 22.64 7.16 -8.01
N GLN A 39 22.44 7.77 -9.17
CA GLN A 39 21.11 7.96 -9.73
C GLN A 39 20.45 6.64 -10.12
N LEU A 40 21.19 5.73 -10.73
CA LEU A 40 20.66 4.38 -11.04
C LEU A 40 20.27 3.62 -9.76
N LEU A 41 21.16 3.62 -8.78
CA LEU A 41 20.88 2.95 -7.50
C LEU A 41 19.68 3.56 -6.77
N ARG A 42 19.48 4.87 -6.85
CA ARG A 42 18.28 5.54 -6.30
C ARG A 42 16.99 5.09 -6.99
N LEU A 43 17.01 4.91 -8.31
CA LEU A 43 15.86 4.41 -9.07
C LEU A 43 15.54 2.96 -8.68
N GLU A 44 16.54 2.08 -8.68
CA GLU A 44 16.37 0.67 -8.27
C GLU A 44 15.85 0.55 -6.83
N MET A 45 16.43 1.32 -5.92
CA MET A 45 16.03 1.37 -4.53
C MET A 45 14.57 1.84 -4.37
N ARG A 46 14.15 2.84 -5.16
CA ARG A 46 12.79 3.34 -5.15
C ARG A 46 11.81 2.30 -5.70
N ASP A 47 12.13 1.69 -6.82
CA ASP A 47 11.29 0.65 -7.43
C ASP A 47 11.13 -0.55 -6.49
N TRP A 48 12.23 -0.98 -5.88
CA TRP A 48 12.18 -2.02 -4.85
C TRP A 48 11.27 -1.64 -3.67
N TYR A 49 11.39 -0.40 -3.17
CA TYR A 49 10.58 0.07 -2.05
C TYR A 49 9.09 0.14 -2.40
N LEU A 50 8.74 0.66 -3.58
CA LEU A 50 7.35 0.70 -4.04
C LEU A 50 6.76 -0.71 -4.21
N ASN A 51 7.57 -1.64 -4.71
CA ASN A 51 7.18 -3.04 -4.81
C ASN A 51 6.98 -3.66 -3.40
N LEU A 52 7.88 -3.37 -2.46
CA LEU A 52 7.75 -3.81 -1.07
C LEU A 52 6.45 -3.28 -0.42
N LEU A 53 6.12 -2.00 -0.60
CA LEU A 53 4.87 -1.40 -0.08
C LEU A 53 3.63 -2.07 -0.67
N SER A 54 3.67 -2.46 -1.94
CA SER A 54 2.53 -3.02 -2.67
C SER A 54 2.32 -4.50 -2.40
N THR A 55 3.39 -5.29 -2.31
CA THR A 55 3.33 -6.77 -2.29
C THR A 55 4.02 -7.41 -1.09
N GLY A 56 4.84 -6.65 -0.36
CA GLY A 56 5.62 -7.17 0.76
C GLY A 56 4.78 -7.68 1.93
N PRO A 57 5.39 -8.49 2.82
CA PRO A 57 4.75 -8.93 4.06
C PRO A 57 4.36 -7.74 4.93
N ILE A 58 3.13 -7.75 5.45
CA ILE A 58 2.57 -6.64 6.25
C ILE A 58 3.40 -6.39 7.51
N GLU A 59 3.99 -7.44 8.07
CA GLU A 59 4.84 -7.37 9.26
C GLU A 59 6.11 -6.53 9.06
N MET A 60 6.53 -6.36 7.80
CA MET A 60 7.70 -5.56 7.43
C MET A 60 7.35 -4.11 7.11
N LEU A 61 6.05 -3.77 7.07
CA LEU A 61 5.56 -2.48 6.62
C LEU A 61 5.00 -1.64 7.77
N ALA A 62 5.03 -0.32 7.58
CA ALA A 62 4.30 0.60 8.43
C ALA A 62 2.85 0.70 7.94
N THR A 63 1.90 0.40 8.82
CA THR A 63 0.47 0.57 8.53
C THR A 63 -0.11 1.73 9.30
N THR A 64 -1.03 2.45 8.68
CA THR A 64 -1.73 3.61 9.27
C THR A 64 -3.23 3.40 9.15
N ASN A 65 -3.98 3.82 10.16
CA ASN A 65 -5.44 3.86 10.09
C ASN A 65 -5.88 5.18 9.45
N ILE A 66 -6.45 5.11 8.25
CA ILE A 66 -6.91 6.27 7.48
C ILE A 66 -8.44 6.45 7.53
N ALA A 67 -9.13 5.80 8.48
CA ALA A 67 -10.58 5.84 8.56
C ALA A 67 -11.15 7.27 8.69
N ASN A 68 -10.42 8.19 9.31
CA ASN A 68 -10.82 9.59 9.48
C ASN A 68 -10.51 10.48 8.26
N ASP A 69 -9.65 10.00 7.35
CA ASP A 69 -9.17 10.78 6.20
C ASP A 69 -9.96 10.48 4.93
N ILE A 70 -10.83 9.48 4.98
CA ILE A 70 -11.64 9.01 3.87
C ILE A 70 -13.12 8.97 4.24
N ALA A 71 -13.98 9.11 3.24
CA ALA A 71 -15.43 9.08 3.43
C ALA A 71 -16.11 8.15 2.42
N VAL A 72 -17.25 7.59 2.81
CA VAL A 72 -18.09 6.80 1.90
C VAL A 72 -19.07 7.73 1.20
N VAL A 73 -19.08 7.68 -0.12
CA VAL A 73 -20.10 8.30 -0.97
C VAL A 73 -21.04 7.20 -1.45
N VAL A 74 -22.32 7.32 -1.12
CA VAL A 74 -23.33 6.33 -1.52
C VAL A 74 -23.89 6.70 -2.88
N GLY A 75 -23.81 5.79 -3.84
CA GLY A 75 -24.35 5.92 -5.18
C GLY A 75 -25.83 5.50 -5.28
N GLU A 76 -26.42 5.63 -6.49
CA GLU A 76 -27.83 5.34 -6.76
C GLU A 76 -28.21 3.88 -6.50
N ASP A 77 -27.32 2.95 -6.77
CA ASP A 77 -27.54 1.49 -6.58
C ASP A 77 -27.28 1.00 -5.13
N ASN A 78 -27.23 1.90 -4.17
CA ASN A 78 -26.86 1.61 -2.81
C ASN A 78 -25.46 0.93 -2.70
N VAL A 79 -24.58 1.31 -3.61
CA VAL A 79 -23.17 0.94 -3.60
C VAL A 79 -22.37 2.10 -3.05
N GLY A 80 -21.61 1.86 -2.00
CA GLY A 80 -20.69 2.86 -1.44
C GLY A 80 -19.40 2.94 -2.26
N ILE A 81 -18.88 4.13 -2.43
CA ILE A 81 -17.59 4.37 -3.07
C ILE A 81 -16.71 5.14 -2.09
N VAL A 82 -15.52 4.62 -1.86
CA VAL A 82 -14.48 5.31 -1.08
C VAL A 82 -13.29 5.57 -2.01
N THR A 83 -12.89 6.82 -2.11
CA THR A 83 -11.67 7.20 -2.84
C THR A 83 -10.48 7.17 -1.89
N LEU A 84 -9.48 6.37 -2.20
CA LEU A 84 -8.24 6.28 -1.43
C LEU A 84 -7.29 7.43 -1.82
N PRO A 85 -6.49 7.95 -0.88
CA PRO A 85 -5.43 8.91 -1.18
C PRO A 85 -4.41 8.33 -2.19
N GLU A 86 -3.80 9.19 -3.01
CA GLU A 86 -2.79 8.77 -3.99
C GLU A 86 -1.56 8.12 -3.34
N SER A 87 -1.23 8.53 -2.12
CA SER A 87 -0.16 7.93 -1.32
C SER A 87 -0.51 6.55 -0.75
N CYS A 88 -1.76 6.09 -0.86
CA CYS A 88 -2.17 4.75 -0.44
C CYS A 88 -1.69 3.72 -1.46
N ARG A 89 -0.73 2.89 -1.07
CA ARG A 89 -0.19 1.83 -1.93
C ARG A 89 -0.93 0.51 -1.78
N ARG A 90 -1.47 0.26 -0.59
CA ARG A 90 -2.21 -0.98 -0.32
C ARG A 90 -3.19 -0.77 0.82
N ILE A 91 -4.42 -1.18 0.62
CA ILE A 91 -5.39 -1.31 1.72
C ILE A 91 -5.29 -2.74 2.30
N VAL A 92 -5.14 -2.84 3.61
CA VAL A 92 -4.92 -4.11 4.33
C VAL A 92 -6.20 -4.59 4.98
N GLU A 93 -6.94 -3.68 5.57
CA GLU A 93 -8.17 -3.99 6.31
C GLU A 93 -9.16 -2.83 6.14
N PHE A 94 -10.42 -3.16 5.93
CA PHE A 94 -11.49 -2.18 5.82
C PHE A 94 -12.76 -2.69 6.50
N GLN A 95 -13.38 -1.85 7.34
CA GLN A 95 -14.59 -2.21 8.08
C GLN A 95 -15.50 -1.00 8.27
N LEU A 96 -16.79 -1.21 7.99
CA LEU A 96 -17.85 -0.26 8.35
C LEU A 96 -18.50 -0.63 9.68
N GLU A 97 -19.08 0.36 10.34
CA GLU A 97 -19.96 0.16 11.48
C GLU A 97 -21.18 -0.67 11.04
N GLY A 98 -21.47 -1.75 11.77
CA GLY A 98 -22.53 -2.70 11.43
C GLY A 98 -22.07 -3.90 10.62
N TRP A 99 -20.81 -3.96 10.17
CA TRP A 99 -20.22 -5.20 9.65
C TRP A 99 -19.66 -6.03 10.80
N HIS A 100 -19.98 -7.33 10.81
CA HIS A 100 -19.55 -8.23 11.89
C HIS A 100 -18.05 -8.57 11.83
N ARG A 101 -17.42 -8.36 10.68
CA ARG A 101 -15.98 -8.55 10.46
C ARG A 101 -15.44 -7.58 9.42
N PRO A 102 -14.11 -7.43 9.32
CA PRO A 102 -13.50 -6.72 8.21
C PRO A 102 -13.89 -7.33 6.87
N ALA A 103 -14.00 -6.47 5.86
CA ALA A 103 -14.36 -6.90 4.51
C ALA A 103 -13.22 -7.70 3.85
N LYS A 104 -13.60 -8.65 3.03
CA LYS A 104 -12.69 -9.26 2.08
C LYS A 104 -12.41 -8.27 0.96
N ILE A 105 -11.15 -7.91 0.77
CA ILE A 105 -10.71 -6.98 -0.27
C ILE A 105 -10.34 -7.78 -1.52
N ILE A 106 -11.02 -7.49 -2.63
CA ILE A 106 -10.80 -8.09 -3.94
C ILE A 106 -10.16 -7.05 -4.85
N THR A 107 -9.03 -7.38 -5.44
CA THR A 107 -8.30 -6.50 -6.36
C THR A 107 -8.55 -6.81 -7.84
N ASN A 108 -9.11 -7.99 -8.15
CA ASN A 108 -9.50 -8.36 -9.50
C ASN A 108 -11.02 -8.19 -9.69
N PRO A 109 -11.49 -7.12 -10.35
CA PRO A 109 -12.93 -6.86 -10.53
C PRO A 109 -13.62 -7.88 -11.45
N HIS A 110 -12.87 -8.69 -12.20
CA HIS A 110 -13.41 -9.68 -13.14
C HIS A 110 -13.43 -11.10 -12.56
N CYS A 111 -13.04 -11.30 -11.30
CA CYS A 111 -13.19 -12.61 -10.68
C CYS A 111 -14.67 -12.89 -10.34
N GLN A 112 -15.02 -14.18 -10.28
CA GLN A 112 -16.39 -14.61 -10.00
C GLN A 112 -16.96 -14.00 -8.71
N GLU A 113 -16.14 -13.87 -7.67
CA GLU A 113 -16.54 -13.34 -6.38
C GLU A 113 -16.87 -11.84 -6.43
N ALA A 114 -16.15 -11.06 -7.25
CA ALA A 114 -16.46 -9.67 -7.50
C ALA A 114 -17.76 -9.53 -8.30
N LEU A 115 -17.94 -10.33 -9.35
CA LEU A 115 -19.15 -10.32 -10.20
C LEU A 115 -20.41 -10.71 -9.42
N LEU A 116 -20.31 -11.57 -8.41
CA LEU A 116 -21.43 -11.91 -7.53
C LEU A 116 -21.94 -10.71 -6.72
N GLN A 117 -21.11 -9.66 -6.54
CA GLN A 117 -21.51 -8.45 -5.81
C GLN A 117 -22.44 -7.54 -6.64
N ASP A 118 -22.47 -7.67 -7.95
CA ASP A 118 -23.35 -6.87 -8.81
C ASP A 118 -24.82 -7.23 -8.62
N ASN A 119 -25.11 -8.47 -8.19
CA ASN A 119 -26.46 -8.91 -7.91
C ASN A 119 -26.75 -8.85 -6.40
N SER A 120 -27.77 -8.07 -6.01
CA SER A 120 -28.17 -7.86 -4.61
C SER A 120 -28.50 -9.16 -3.85
N TYR A 121 -28.94 -10.21 -4.55
CA TYR A 121 -29.28 -11.52 -3.93
C TYR A 121 -28.07 -12.40 -3.65
N SER A 122 -26.93 -12.16 -4.31
CA SER A 122 -25.71 -12.95 -4.15
C SER A 122 -24.62 -12.25 -3.32
N ARG A 123 -24.89 -11.03 -2.86
CA ARG A 123 -23.98 -10.27 -1.98
C ARG A 123 -23.78 -10.95 -0.64
N GLY A 124 -22.55 -10.88 -0.09
CA GLY A 124 -22.21 -11.50 1.19
C GLY A 124 -22.88 -10.86 2.44
N GLY A 125 -23.55 -9.73 2.27
CA GLY A 125 -24.19 -9.00 3.36
C GLY A 125 -23.20 -8.47 4.41
N CYS A 126 -23.73 -8.09 5.58
CA CYS A 126 -22.92 -7.57 6.70
C CYS A 126 -22.12 -8.68 7.42
N GLU A 127 -22.50 -9.94 7.22
CA GLU A 127 -21.82 -11.11 7.81
C GLU A 127 -20.51 -11.42 7.09
N GLN A 128 -20.50 -11.28 5.77
CA GLN A 128 -19.34 -11.54 4.91
C GLN A 128 -19.15 -10.39 3.91
N PRO A 129 -18.83 -9.19 4.41
CA PRO A 129 -18.72 -8.04 3.53
C PRO A 129 -17.55 -8.20 2.56
N VAL A 130 -17.80 -7.81 1.32
CA VAL A 130 -16.83 -7.85 0.23
C VAL A 130 -16.68 -6.44 -0.31
N VAL A 131 -15.44 -6.05 -0.55
CA VAL A 131 -15.05 -4.77 -1.17
C VAL A 131 -14.24 -5.06 -2.40
N VAL A 132 -14.52 -4.35 -3.49
CA VAL A 132 -13.74 -4.46 -4.73
C VAL A 132 -12.91 -3.21 -4.92
N LEU A 133 -11.61 -3.38 -5.07
CA LEU A 133 -10.68 -2.29 -5.34
C LEU A 133 -10.44 -2.17 -6.84
N VAL A 134 -10.78 -1.01 -7.41
CA VAL A 134 -10.52 -0.67 -8.81
C VAL A 134 -9.75 0.64 -8.87
N GLY A 135 -8.49 0.58 -9.26
CA GLY A 135 -7.60 1.74 -9.20
C GLY A 135 -7.42 2.24 -7.77
N ASN A 136 -7.84 3.46 -7.49
CA ASN A 136 -7.83 4.06 -6.15
C ASN A 136 -9.22 4.11 -5.49
N ARG A 137 -10.22 3.38 -6.02
CA ARG A 137 -11.58 3.39 -5.51
C ARG A 137 -11.95 2.03 -4.94
N LEU A 138 -12.54 2.04 -3.73
CA LEU A 138 -13.16 0.88 -3.10
C LEU A 138 -14.68 0.92 -3.36
N PHE A 139 -15.21 -0.14 -3.91
CA PHE A 139 -16.64 -0.34 -4.10
C PHE A 139 -17.20 -1.23 -2.98
N LEU A 140 -18.19 -0.71 -2.25
CA LEU A 140 -18.77 -1.32 -1.06
C LEU A 140 -20.20 -1.74 -1.38
N TYR A 141 -20.45 -3.03 -1.50
CA TYR A 141 -21.73 -3.55 -1.99
C TYR A 141 -22.77 -3.84 -0.89
N SER A 142 -22.33 -4.07 0.34
CA SER A 142 -23.24 -4.46 1.44
C SER A 142 -23.24 -3.37 2.51
N LEU A 143 -23.88 -2.24 2.20
CA LEU A 143 -23.95 -1.11 3.13
C LEU A 143 -24.92 -1.43 4.28
N PRO A 144 -24.49 -1.28 5.56
CA PRO A 144 -25.33 -1.52 6.73
C PRO A 144 -26.37 -0.41 6.97
N SER A 145 -26.15 0.78 6.40
CA SER A 145 -27.02 1.94 6.54
C SER A 145 -26.88 2.88 5.36
N SER A 146 -27.81 3.84 5.24
CA SER A 146 -27.76 4.92 4.24
C SER A 146 -26.63 5.94 4.52
N THR A 147 -26.11 5.99 5.74
CA THR A 147 -25.02 6.84 6.17
C THR A 147 -23.92 5.98 6.80
N PRO A 148 -23.20 5.19 5.99
CA PRO A 148 -22.22 4.24 6.51
C PRO A 148 -21.01 4.98 7.10
N LYS A 149 -20.59 4.53 8.30
CA LYS A 149 -19.42 5.07 8.99
C LYS A 149 -18.25 4.08 8.91
N ILE A 150 -17.07 4.60 8.59
CA ILE A 150 -15.86 3.79 8.57
C ILE A 150 -15.34 3.67 10.01
N VAL A 151 -15.23 2.43 10.49
CA VAL A 151 -14.66 2.13 11.82
C VAL A 151 -13.17 1.86 11.71
N ARG A 152 -12.75 1.21 10.64
CA ARG A 152 -11.37 0.80 10.45
C ARG A 152 -11.00 0.79 8.97
N ALA A 153 -9.88 1.42 8.68
CA ALA A 153 -9.27 1.42 7.34
C ALA A 153 -7.76 1.41 7.50
N ILE A 154 -7.16 0.22 7.54
CA ILE A 154 -5.72 0.05 7.71
C ILE A 154 -5.07 0.01 6.32
N ALA A 155 -4.16 0.92 6.09
CA ALA A 155 -3.48 1.05 4.81
C ALA A 155 -1.96 1.14 4.97
N VAL A 156 -1.25 0.73 3.94
CA VAL A 156 0.16 1.01 3.73
C VAL A 156 0.26 2.28 2.91
N MET A 157 0.88 3.30 3.49
CA MET A 157 1.01 4.61 2.88
C MET A 157 2.45 4.83 2.43
N GLU A 158 2.61 5.44 1.25
CA GLU A 158 3.90 5.97 0.84
C GLU A 158 4.15 7.30 1.57
N PRO A 159 5.32 7.48 2.23
CA PRO A 159 5.66 8.75 2.84
C PRO A 159 5.76 9.87 1.80
N THR A 160 5.12 11.00 2.08
CA THR A 160 5.07 12.16 1.16
C THR A 160 6.34 13.00 1.20
N ASP A 161 7.16 12.83 2.23
CA ASP A 161 8.44 13.52 2.42
C ASP A 161 9.63 12.84 1.74
N GLY A 162 9.39 11.75 1.00
CA GLY A 162 10.43 10.97 0.35
C GLY A 162 11.29 10.12 1.28
N SER A 163 10.89 9.97 2.55
CA SER A 163 11.51 9.04 3.49
C SER A 163 11.13 7.58 3.19
N TYR A 164 11.87 6.67 3.80
CA TYR A 164 11.65 5.22 3.70
C TYR A 164 11.29 4.67 5.08
N VAL A 165 10.06 4.20 5.24
CA VAL A 165 9.56 3.66 6.51
C VAL A 165 9.34 2.16 6.38
N LEU A 166 10.12 1.36 7.10
CA LEU A 166 10.06 -0.11 7.04
C LEU A 166 10.53 -0.74 8.36
N ASP A 167 10.30 -2.03 8.53
CA ASP A 167 10.90 -2.80 9.63
C ASP A 167 12.35 -3.21 9.27
N GLU A 168 13.20 -3.38 10.27
CA GLU A 168 14.58 -3.84 10.06
C GLU A 168 14.66 -5.14 9.24
N ARG A 169 13.67 -6.02 9.37
CA ARG A 169 13.55 -7.24 8.56
C ARG A 169 13.35 -6.95 7.08
N GLY A 170 12.67 -5.83 6.77
CA GLY A 170 12.53 -5.37 5.38
C GLY A 170 13.87 -5.04 4.73
N LEU A 171 14.82 -4.47 5.47
CA LEU A 171 16.16 -4.22 4.97
C LEU A 171 16.93 -5.51 4.60
N SER A 172 16.65 -6.62 5.27
CA SER A 172 17.32 -7.89 4.96
C SER A 172 16.94 -8.46 3.59
N THR A 173 15.83 -8.05 3.01
CA THR A 173 15.35 -8.51 1.70
C THR A 173 16.08 -7.86 0.52
N ILE A 174 16.83 -6.78 0.75
CA ILE A 174 17.57 -6.05 -0.30
C ILE A 174 18.59 -6.95 -1.04
N ARG A 175 19.14 -7.97 -0.37
CA ARG A 175 20.12 -8.89 -0.96
C ARG A 175 19.56 -9.88 -1.99
N ASN A 176 18.25 -10.00 -2.09
CA ASN A 176 17.56 -11.02 -2.90
C ASN A 176 16.83 -10.43 -4.12
N SER A 177 17.11 -9.19 -4.47
CA SER A 177 16.52 -8.49 -5.64
C SER A 177 17.44 -8.53 -6.85
#